data_a8a232de4c5d87c67152f1107f6613a1
#
_entry.id   a8a232de4c5d87c67152f1107f6613a1
#
_cell.length_a   1.000
_cell.length_b   1.000
_cell.length_c   1.000
_cell.angle_alpha   90.00
_cell.angle_beta   90.00
_cell.angle_gamma   90.00
#
_symmetry.space_group_name_H-M   'P 1'
#
loop_
_entity.id
_entity.type
_entity.pdbx_description
1 polymer ?
#
loop_
_entity_poly.entity_id
_entity_poly.type
_entity_poly.pdbx_seq_one_letter_code
_entity_poly.pdbx_strand_id
1 'polypeptide(L)'
;MAKVKDAFAGKKANIGYVVAGYPSVKATKEFLLNLDGSCLDLLELGIPYSDPLADGKLIAQASFETAAKGVNTDAIFSMLEECKGKINKPVVFLVYFNIVFAYGVERFIARSKEVGIAGFIIPDLPFEESEEVAGLCAKF
;
A
#
# COMPACT_ATOMS: atom_id res chain seq x y z
N MET A 1 -10.83 -10.56 6.08
CA MET A 1 -9.68 -9.84 5.51
C MET A 1 -8.49 -10.76 5.53
N ALA A 2 -7.82 -10.94 4.39
CA ALA A 2 -6.63 -11.79 4.29
C ALA A 2 -5.49 -11.20 5.15
N LYS A 3 -4.72 -12.07 5.79
CA LYS A 3 -3.57 -11.68 6.62
C LYS A 3 -2.29 -11.91 5.86
N VAL A 4 -1.28 -11.08 6.10
CA VAL A 4 0.04 -11.23 5.47
C VAL A 4 0.60 -12.66 5.63
N LYS A 5 0.45 -13.27 6.83
CA LYS A 5 0.89 -14.64 7.09
C LYS A 5 0.28 -15.69 6.17
N ASP A 6 -0.91 -15.45 5.64
CA ASP A 6 -1.63 -16.41 4.79
C ASP A 6 -0.92 -16.58 3.43
N ALA A 7 -0.23 -15.52 2.95
CA ALA A 7 0.59 -15.57 1.75
C ALA A 7 1.77 -16.56 1.85
N PHE A 8 2.27 -16.80 3.06
CA PHE A 8 3.44 -17.65 3.33
C PHE A 8 3.10 -19.04 3.85
N ALA A 9 1.81 -19.40 3.91
CA ALA A 9 1.36 -20.65 4.51
C ALA A 9 1.89 -21.89 3.76
N GLY A 10 3.00 -22.47 4.28
CA GLY A 10 3.62 -23.71 3.80
C GLY A 10 4.35 -23.62 2.44
N LYS A 11 4.59 -22.42 1.92
CA LYS A 11 5.24 -22.18 0.61
C LYS A 11 6.06 -20.89 0.56
N LYS A 12 6.86 -20.75 -0.50
CA LYS A 12 7.45 -19.45 -0.86
C LYS A 12 6.35 -18.57 -1.45
N ALA A 13 6.22 -17.33 -0.96
CA ALA A 13 5.26 -16.37 -1.49
C ALA A 13 5.80 -15.65 -2.73
N ASN A 14 4.95 -15.48 -3.73
CA ASN A 14 5.21 -14.61 -4.87
C ASN A 14 4.63 -13.23 -4.57
N ILE A 15 5.50 -12.24 -4.33
CA ILE A 15 5.12 -10.89 -3.94
C ILE A 15 5.34 -9.96 -5.14
N GLY A 16 4.33 -9.20 -5.49
CA GLY A 16 4.42 -8.18 -6.53
C GLY A 16 4.33 -6.78 -5.95
N TYR A 17 4.92 -5.81 -6.64
CA TYR A 17 4.85 -4.38 -6.30
C TYR A 17 4.24 -3.59 -7.45
N VAL A 18 3.37 -2.62 -7.15
CA VAL A 18 2.87 -1.63 -8.10
C VAL A 18 2.74 -0.25 -7.45
N VAL A 19 3.02 0.81 -8.21
CA VAL A 19 2.72 2.18 -7.79
C VAL A 19 1.22 2.44 -7.96
N ALA A 20 0.53 2.79 -6.88
CA ALA A 20 -0.90 3.11 -6.89
C ALA A 20 -1.17 4.34 -7.77
N GLY A 21 -2.06 4.18 -8.74
CA GLY A 21 -2.39 5.25 -9.69
C GLY A 21 -1.51 5.30 -10.93
N TYR A 22 -0.53 4.40 -11.09
CA TYR A 22 0.27 4.29 -12.31
C TYR A 22 -0.20 3.11 -13.19
N PRO A 23 -0.32 3.27 -14.51
CA PRO A 23 -0.29 4.52 -15.26
C PRO A 23 -1.53 5.40 -15.05
N SER A 24 -2.58 4.87 -14.41
CA SER A 24 -3.79 5.58 -13.99
C SER A 24 -4.45 4.91 -12.78
N VAL A 25 -5.26 5.65 -12.03
CA VAL A 25 -6.06 5.11 -10.91
C VAL A 25 -7.00 4.00 -11.40
N LYS A 26 -7.58 4.15 -12.59
CA LYS A 26 -8.43 3.13 -13.22
C LYS A 26 -7.66 1.83 -13.47
N ALA A 27 -6.46 1.91 -14.03
CA ALA A 27 -5.63 0.72 -14.31
C ALA A 27 -5.25 -0.01 -13.01
N THR A 28 -4.87 0.73 -11.96
CA THR A 28 -4.59 0.14 -10.64
C THR A 28 -5.82 -0.55 -10.06
N LYS A 29 -7.01 0.07 -10.16
CA LYS A 29 -8.26 -0.52 -9.71
C LYS A 29 -8.58 -1.82 -10.45
N GLU A 30 -8.46 -1.81 -11.79
CA GLU A 30 -8.68 -3.01 -12.61
C GLU A 30 -7.71 -4.13 -12.24
N PHE A 31 -6.43 -3.81 -12.01
CA PHE A 31 -5.43 -4.75 -11.54
C PHE A 31 -5.81 -5.36 -10.18
N LEU A 32 -6.19 -4.53 -9.21
CA LEU A 32 -6.62 -4.98 -7.88
C LEU A 32 -7.83 -5.91 -7.94
N LEU A 33 -8.83 -5.60 -8.76
CA LEU A 33 -10.03 -6.44 -8.91
C LEU A 33 -9.74 -7.80 -9.58
N ASN A 34 -8.62 -7.92 -10.31
CA ASN A 34 -8.17 -9.17 -10.91
C ASN A 34 -7.04 -9.84 -10.12
N LEU A 35 -6.65 -9.31 -8.95
CA LEU A 35 -5.53 -9.80 -8.16
C LEU A 35 -5.69 -11.28 -7.77
N ASP A 36 -6.89 -11.70 -7.41
CA ASP A 36 -7.18 -13.07 -6.97
C ASP A 36 -6.89 -14.12 -8.05
N GLY A 37 -7.05 -13.77 -9.32
CA GLY A 37 -6.72 -14.61 -10.47
C GLY A 37 -5.25 -14.61 -10.89
N SER A 38 -4.41 -13.77 -10.27
CA SER A 38 -2.98 -13.66 -10.60
C SER A 38 -2.13 -14.76 -9.93
N CYS A 39 -0.86 -14.86 -10.32
CA CYS A 39 0.13 -15.71 -9.64
C CYS A 39 0.70 -15.10 -8.35
N LEU A 40 0.33 -13.87 -7.98
CA LEU A 40 0.79 -13.22 -6.76
C LEU A 40 0.09 -13.80 -5.53
N ASP A 41 0.82 -13.92 -4.44
CA ASP A 41 0.31 -14.32 -3.13
C ASP A 41 0.07 -13.12 -2.22
N LEU A 42 0.79 -12.01 -2.47
CA LEU A 42 0.69 -10.73 -1.77
C LEU A 42 1.01 -9.61 -2.74
N LEU A 43 0.32 -8.48 -2.58
CA LEU A 43 0.62 -7.26 -3.32
C LEU A 43 1.13 -6.16 -2.39
N GLU A 44 2.25 -5.56 -2.75
CA GLU A 44 2.73 -4.30 -2.20
C GLU A 44 2.21 -3.15 -3.07
N LEU A 45 1.39 -2.30 -2.50
CA LEU A 45 0.79 -1.14 -3.16
C LEU A 45 1.51 0.12 -2.70
N GLY A 46 2.36 0.67 -3.57
CA GLY A 46 3.14 1.88 -3.28
C GLY A 46 2.29 3.14 -3.33
N ILE A 47 2.25 3.93 -2.25
CA ILE A 47 1.63 5.26 -2.28
C ILE A 47 2.55 6.21 -3.03
N PRO A 48 2.06 6.95 -4.07
CA PRO A 48 2.88 7.90 -4.82
C PRO A 48 3.50 8.97 -3.93
N TYR A 49 4.79 9.20 -4.12
CA TYR A 49 5.56 10.21 -3.39
C TYR A 49 6.50 10.96 -4.32
N SER A 50 6.66 12.27 -4.09
CA SER A 50 7.49 13.13 -4.93
C SER A 50 8.99 12.94 -4.73
N ASP A 51 9.40 12.38 -3.58
CA ASP A 51 10.80 12.23 -3.21
C ASP A 51 11.11 10.83 -2.65
N PRO A 52 10.98 9.77 -3.49
CA PRO A 52 11.07 8.37 -3.07
C PRO A 52 12.53 7.91 -2.95
N LEU A 53 13.23 8.31 -1.89
CA LEU A 53 14.67 8.12 -1.67
C LEU A 53 15.12 6.65 -1.62
N ALA A 54 14.24 5.72 -1.23
CA ALA A 54 14.55 4.30 -1.14
C ALA A 54 14.27 3.53 -2.45
N ASP A 55 13.68 4.18 -3.46
CA ASP A 55 13.23 3.52 -4.67
C ASP A 55 14.28 3.56 -5.78
N GLY A 56 14.31 2.50 -6.60
CA GLY A 56 15.08 2.48 -7.83
C GLY A 56 14.48 3.41 -8.91
N LYS A 57 15.27 3.78 -9.89
CA LYS A 57 14.96 4.79 -10.90
C LYS A 57 13.58 4.62 -11.57
N LEU A 58 13.20 3.39 -11.93
CA LEU A 58 11.93 3.14 -12.63
C LEU A 58 10.72 3.36 -11.70
N ILE A 59 10.80 2.88 -10.46
CA ILE A 59 9.75 3.04 -9.46
C ILE A 59 9.64 4.51 -9.05
N ALA A 60 10.78 5.17 -8.80
CA ALA A 60 10.82 6.60 -8.47
C ALA A 60 10.17 7.46 -9.58
N GLN A 61 10.46 7.16 -10.84
CA GLN A 61 9.85 7.87 -11.97
C GLN A 61 8.33 7.66 -12.01
N ALA A 62 7.84 6.41 -11.87
CA ALA A 62 6.41 6.12 -11.87
C ALA A 62 5.69 6.80 -10.70
N SER A 63 6.31 6.83 -9.51
CA SER A 63 5.82 7.51 -8.32
C SER A 63 5.71 9.02 -8.55
N PHE A 64 6.80 9.65 -9.04
CA PHE A 64 6.84 11.07 -9.35
C PHE A 64 5.79 11.47 -10.41
N GLU A 65 5.72 10.73 -11.54
CA GLU A 65 4.73 11.00 -12.60
C GLU A 65 3.29 10.92 -12.09
N THR A 66 3.02 9.97 -11.19
CA THR A 66 1.69 9.78 -10.60
C THR A 66 1.34 10.91 -9.65
N ALA A 67 2.27 11.30 -8.77
CA ALA A 67 2.09 12.44 -7.88
C ALA A 67 1.93 13.76 -8.66
N ALA A 68 2.70 13.96 -9.73
CA ALA A 68 2.60 15.13 -10.60
C ALA A 68 1.25 15.25 -11.32
N LYS A 69 0.55 14.13 -11.56
CA LYS A 69 -0.82 14.10 -12.09
C LYS A 69 -1.89 14.41 -11.03
N GLY A 70 -1.49 14.72 -9.80
CA GLY A 70 -2.40 15.05 -8.70
C GLY A 70 -3.01 13.84 -7.99
N VAL A 71 -2.52 12.63 -8.24
CA VAL A 71 -2.96 11.45 -7.49
C VAL A 71 -2.37 11.52 -6.09
N ASN A 72 -3.24 11.68 -5.10
CA ASN A 72 -2.91 11.81 -3.69
C ASN A 72 -3.42 10.62 -2.87
N THR A 73 -3.10 10.60 -1.59
CA THR A 73 -3.48 9.54 -0.65
C THR A 73 -5.01 9.35 -0.57
N ASP A 74 -5.79 10.43 -0.59
CA ASP A 74 -7.27 10.32 -0.55
C ASP A 74 -7.84 9.68 -1.82
N ALA A 75 -7.26 9.97 -2.99
CA ALA A 75 -7.65 9.31 -4.24
C ALA A 75 -7.39 7.80 -4.20
N ILE A 76 -6.28 7.39 -3.59
CA ILE A 76 -5.96 5.96 -3.41
C ILE A 76 -6.91 5.30 -2.43
N PHE A 77 -7.22 5.93 -1.29
CA PHE A 77 -8.22 5.42 -0.36
C PHE A 77 -9.60 5.29 -1.00
N SER A 78 -10.03 6.29 -1.77
CA SER A 78 -11.32 6.24 -2.49
C SER A 78 -11.38 5.09 -3.49
N MET A 79 -10.31 4.86 -4.24
CA MET A 79 -10.19 3.72 -5.15
C MET A 79 -10.28 2.38 -4.41
N LEU A 80 -9.59 2.24 -3.27
CA LEU A 80 -9.60 1.03 -2.46
C LEU A 80 -10.97 0.77 -1.83
N GLU A 81 -11.72 1.82 -1.46
CA GLU A 81 -13.07 1.70 -0.95
C GLU A 81 -14.01 1.04 -1.97
N GLU A 82 -13.84 1.38 -3.26
CA GLU A 82 -14.58 0.73 -4.35
C GLU A 82 -14.17 -0.74 -4.58
N CYS A 83 -12.96 -1.14 -4.14
CA CYS A 83 -12.46 -2.51 -4.20
C CYS A 83 -12.79 -3.34 -2.96
N LYS A 84 -13.29 -2.72 -1.90
CA LYS A 84 -13.53 -3.35 -0.59
C LYS A 84 -14.41 -4.59 -0.70
N GLY A 85 -13.97 -5.67 -0.09
CA GLY A 85 -14.67 -6.96 -0.08
C GLY A 85 -14.59 -7.75 -1.40
N LYS A 86 -13.84 -7.26 -2.40
CA LYS A 86 -13.69 -7.91 -3.71
C LYS A 86 -12.31 -8.52 -3.91
N ILE A 87 -11.40 -8.36 -2.95
CA ILE A 87 -10.03 -8.84 -3.00
C ILE A 87 -9.81 -9.78 -1.81
N ASN A 88 -9.40 -11.03 -2.08
CA ASN A 88 -9.17 -12.05 -1.07
C ASN A 88 -7.68 -12.22 -0.74
N LYS A 89 -6.78 -11.71 -1.57
CA LYS A 89 -5.34 -11.74 -1.30
C LYS A 89 -4.91 -10.54 -0.45
N PRO A 90 -3.87 -10.69 0.40
CA PRO A 90 -3.39 -9.60 1.22
C PRO A 90 -2.75 -8.50 0.36
N VAL A 91 -3.14 -7.26 0.64
CA VAL A 91 -2.52 -6.05 0.09
C VAL A 91 -1.91 -5.28 1.24
N VAL A 92 -0.63 -4.91 1.12
CA VAL A 92 0.08 -4.07 2.07
C VAL A 92 0.44 -2.73 1.41
N PHE A 93 0.48 -1.65 2.17
CA PHE A 93 1.02 -0.40 1.68
C PHE A 93 2.54 -0.39 1.80
N LEU A 94 3.22 0.01 0.73
CA LEU A 94 4.57 0.55 0.80
C LEU A 94 4.43 2.07 0.74
N VAL A 95 4.81 2.74 1.83
CA VAL A 95 4.55 4.17 2.02
C VAL A 95 5.67 4.84 2.81
N TYR A 96 6.09 6.02 2.39
CA TYR A 96 7.06 6.83 3.13
C TYR A 96 6.41 7.46 4.37
N PHE A 97 7.15 7.49 5.48
CA PHE A 97 6.62 7.94 6.77
C PHE A 97 6.11 9.38 6.72
N ASN A 98 6.73 10.24 5.92
CA ASN A 98 6.27 11.62 5.75
C ASN A 98 4.81 11.71 5.26
N ILE A 99 4.38 10.79 4.39
CA ILE A 99 2.97 10.73 3.94
C ILE A 99 2.06 10.34 5.10
N VAL A 100 2.44 9.30 5.86
CA VAL A 100 1.70 8.82 7.03
C VAL A 100 1.58 9.92 8.09
N PHE A 101 2.70 10.59 8.37
CA PHE A 101 2.77 11.69 9.34
C PHE A 101 1.89 12.88 8.91
N ALA A 102 2.01 13.32 7.65
CA ALA A 102 1.21 14.44 7.13
C ALA A 102 -0.30 14.14 7.09
N TYR A 103 -0.69 12.88 6.87
CA TYR A 103 -2.09 12.44 6.92
C TYR A 103 -2.63 12.35 8.35
N GLY A 104 -1.74 12.21 9.33
CA GLY A 104 -2.01 11.86 10.72
C GLY A 104 -1.93 10.34 10.93
N VAL A 105 -0.95 9.89 11.75
CA VAL A 105 -0.58 8.48 11.89
C VAL A 105 -1.79 7.59 12.24
N GLU A 106 -2.52 7.93 13.30
CA GLU A 106 -3.69 7.15 13.72
C GLU A 106 -4.80 7.13 12.64
N ARG A 107 -5.07 8.29 12.02
CA ARG A 107 -6.07 8.41 10.95
C ARG A 107 -5.70 7.58 9.73
N PHE A 108 -4.42 7.58 9.34
CA PHE A 108 -3.94 6.80 8.20
C PHE A 108 -4.10 5.30 8.43
N ILE A 109 -3.70 4.81 9.62
CA ILE A 109 -3.79 3.40 9.99
C ILE A 109 -5.25 2.94 10.08
N ALA A 110 -6.12 3.73 10.74
CA ALA A 110 -7.54 3.44 10.84
C ALA A 110 -8.20 3.33 9.45
N ARG A 111 -7.94 4.32 8.59
CA ARG A 111 -8.46 4.34 7.22
C ARG A 111 -7.96 3.18 6.38
N SER A 112 -6.68 2.82 6.53
CA SER A 112 -6.08 1.67 5.85
C SER A 112 -6.78 0.36 6.22
N LYS A 113 -7.07 0.17 7.50
CA LYS A 113 -7.85 -1.00 7.96
C LYS A 113 -9.25 -1.02 7.37
N GLU A 114 -9.95 0.13 7.35
CA GLU A 114 -11.30 0.25 6.79
C GLU A 114 -11.37 -0.20 5.34
N VAL A 115 -10.36 0.12 4.53
CA VAL A 115 -10.30 -0.25 3.09
C VAL A 115 -9.66 -1.61 2.85
N GLY A 116 -9.24 -2.34 3.88
CA GLY A 116 -8.78 -3.71 3.79
C GLY A 116 -7.27 -3.90 3.57
N ILE A 117 -6.45 -2.90 3.92
CA ILE A 117 -4.99 -3.04 3.93
C ILE A 117 -4.55 -3.95 5.08
N ALA A 118 -3.67 -4.91 4.77
CA ALA A 118 -3.24 -5.96 5.69
C ALA A 118 -1.96 -5.63 6.47
N GLY A 119 -1.26 -4.55 6.12
CA GLY A 119 -0.02 -4.12 6.78
C GLY A 119 0.69 -3.00 6.07
N PHE A 120 1.86 -2.61 6.60
CA PHE A 120 2.66 -1.49 6.10
C PHE A 120 4.12 -1.89 5.96
N ILE A 121 4.77 -1.36 4.92
CA ILE A 121 6.22 -1.30 4.74
C ILE A 121 6.56 0.18 4.68
N ILE A 122 7.33 0.67 5.66
CA ILE A 122 7.70 2.09 5.79
C ILE A 122 9.23 2.16 5.77
N PRO A 123 9.85 2.31 4.58
CA PRO A 123 11.29 2.11 4.41
C PRO A 123 12.16 3.19 5.07
N ASP A 124 11.60 4.35 5.36
CA ASP A 124 12.25 5.50 5.98
C ASP A 124 11.95 5.66 7.47
N LEU A 125 11.23 4.70 8.09
CA LEU A 125 10.98 4.68 9.54
C LEU A 125 11.96 3.73 10.22
N PRO A 126 12.93 4.22 11.02
CA PRO A 126 13.82 3.38 11.78
C PRO A 126 13.08 2.51 12.80
N PHE A 127 13.60 1.33 13.08
CA PHE A 127 12.98 0.41 14.04
C PHE A 127 12.80 1.07 15.42
N GLU A 128 13.76 1.86 15.86
CA GLU A 128 13.76 2.57 17.14
C GLU A 128 12.63 3.60 17.25
N GLU A 129 12.14 4.12 16.12
CA GLU A 129 11.06 5.12 16.05
C GLU A 129 9.69 4.47 15.72
N SER A 130 9.64 3.15 15.55
CA SER A 130 8.45 2.46 15.05
C SER A 130 7.39 2.16 16.11
N GLU A 131 7.66 2.39 17.39
CA GLU A 131 6.81 1.98 18.52
C GLU A 131 5.39 2.53 18.44
N GLU A 132 5.23 3.81 18.11
CA GLU A 132 3.91 4.45 17.95
C GLU A 132 3.10 3.77 16.85
N VAL A 133 3.71 3.61 15.66
CA VAL A 133 3.05 2.99 14.51
C VAL A 133 2.68 1.53 14.81
N ALA A 134 3.61 0.77 15.40
CA ALA A 134 3.38 -0.62 15.77
C ALA A 134 2.26 -0.76 16.81
N GLY A 135 2.23 0.12 17.82
CA GLY A 135 1.18 0.17 18.84
C GLY A 135 -0.20 0.45 18.24
N LEU A 136 -0.29 1.39 17.30
CA LEU A 136 -1.53 1.70 16.60
C LEU A 136 -1.96 0.54 15.68
N CYS A 137 -1.02 -0.10 14.97
CA CYS A 137 -1.33 -1.28 14.15
C CYS A 137 -1.86 -2.46 14.99
N ALA A 138 -1.35 -2.63 16.22
CA ALA A 138 -1.83 -3.67 17.14
C ALA A 138 -3.22 -3.37 17.71
N LYS A 139 -3.58 -2.08 17.86
CA LYS A 139 -4.89 -1.62 18.34
C LYS A 139 -6.00 -1.82 17.29
N PHE A 140 -5.68 -1.66 16.01
CA PHE A 140 -6.60 -1.79 14.90
C PHE A 140 -6.52 -3.15 14.20
#